data_6731239fe40fd6fde8c1c5c73a3e0b30
#
_entry.id   6731239fe40fd6fde8c1c5c73a3e0b30
#
_cell.length_a   1.000
_cell.length_b   1.000
_cell.length_c   1.000
_cell.angle_alpha   90.00
_cell.angle_beta   90.00
_cell.angle_gamma   90.00
#
_symmetry.space_group_name_H-M   'P 1'
#
loop_
_entity.id
_entity.type
_entity.pdbx_description
1 polymer ?
#
loop_
_entity_poly.entity_id
_entity_poly.type
_entity_poly.pdbx_seq_one_letter_code
_entity_poly.pdbx_strand_id
1 'polypeptide(L)'
;NVGPITPGETSSVDIPGSGIINHIRFTIPPMHIMRNDLIFRIYWDGRSTPSVESPIAAFFGNGWDEHYEYATLPLAVGPTNGTGLVSYFQMPFANGARLEIENQSDINIDCIYFYVDYVEMRKLPVGSGRFHAWYNHELTEALPEGETEWGLVGPMGNNVDGANNYLFADIKGKGHFVGINYYVHSPSTMWYGEGDDMIFIDGEEKASLLGTGTEDFFNTSWCPKTLFNHPYYGYARVNNDNGWLGRTHVYRFFVADPIYFEKSLRGTIEHGHNNNLTLDISSVVYWYQSEAGVLPPAPTKEDRRPKAFIRDQDIHRWRHEWRKNLGNGAKLWGNETQVGG
;
A
#
# COMPACT_ATOMS: atom_id res chain seq x y z
N ASN A 1 -21.61 -15.50 -6.28
CA ASN A 1 -21.11 -14.65 -7.33
C ASN A 1 -21.98 -13.40 -7.46
N VAL A 2 -21.39 -12.34 -7.93
CA VAL A 2 -22.05 -11.09 -8.31
C VAL A 2 -21.62 -10.74 -9.73
N GLY A 3 -22.49 -10.06 -10.47
CA GLY A 3 -22.25 -9.56 -11.83
C GLY A 3 -23.43 -9.81 -12.75
N PRO A 4 -23.46 -9.11 -13.89
CA PRO A 4 -22.48 -8.13 -14.30
C PRO A 4 -22.50 -6.88 -13.42
N ILE A 5 -21.35 -6.19 -13.27
CA ILE A 5 -21.22 -4.89 -12.61
C ILE A 5 -20.75 -3.90 -13.67
N THR A 6 -21.61 -3.00 -14.09
CA THR A 6 -21.27 -1.99 -15.11
C THR A 6 -20.45 -0.84 -14.55
N PRO A 7 -19.77 -0.03 -15.40
CA PRO A 7 -19.04 1.14 -14.94
C PRO A 7 -19.89 2.07 -14.05
N GLY A 8 -19.39 2.42 -12.88
CA GLY A 8 -20.06 3.24 -11.89
C GLY A 8 -21.08 2.50 -11.00
N GLU A 9 -21.32 1.22 -11.25
CA GLU A 9 -22.20 0.41 -10.39
C GLU A 9 -21.47 -0.16 -9.18
N THR A 10 -22.26 -0.37 -8.11
CA THR A 10 -21.83 -1.04 -6.88
C THR A 10 -22.64 -2.30 -6.67
N SER A 11 -21.97 -3.40 -6.41
CA SER A 11 -22.58 -4.63 -5.93
C SER A 11 -22.32 -4.82 -4.45
N SER A 12 -23.32 -5.26 -3.70
CA SER A 12 -23.22 -5.41 -2.25
C SER A 12 -23.77 -6.73 -1.73
N VAL A 13 -23.24 -7.13 -0.57
CA VAL A 13 -23.72 -8.26 0.22
C VAL A 13 -23.93 -7.80 1.66
N ASP A 14 -25.15 -8.01 2.19
CA ASP A 14 -25.50 -7.70 3.56
C ASP A 14 -25.51 -8.96 4.41
N ILE A 15 -24.87 -8.92 5.56
CA ILE A 15 -24.86 -9.97 6.58
C ILE A 15 -25.59 -9.42 7.81
N PRO A 16 -26.79 -9.90 8.14
CA PRO A 16 -27.55 -9.39 9.26
C PRO A 16 -27.03 -9.90 10.61
N GLY A 17 -27.46 -9.26 11.70
CA GLY A 17 -27.21 -9.74 13.04
C GLY A 17 -25.82 -9.40 13.58
N SER A 18 -25.31 -10.28 14.44
CA SER A 18 -24.01 -10.14 15.09
C SER A 18 -23.14 -11.37 14.79
N GLY A 19 -21.86 -11.16 14.55
CA GLY A 19 -20.95 -12.25 14.21
C GLY A 19 -19.50 -11.82 14.03
N ILE A 20 -18.70 -12.76 13.54
CA ILE A 20 -17.29 -12.53 13.17
C ILE A 20 -17.06 -13.15 11.81
N ILE A 21 -16.71 -12.31 10.80
CA ILE A 21 -16.20 -12.83 9.53
C ILE A 21 -14.79 -13.38 9.80
N ASN A 22 -14.54 -14.62 9.38
CA ASN A 22 -13.27 -15.31 9.60
C ASN A 22 -12.49 -15.51 8.31
N HIS A 23 -13.17 -15.43 7.16
CA HIS A 23 -12.58 -15.68 5.86
C HIS A 23 -13.32 -14.90 4.78
N ILE A 24 -12.56 -14.25 3.91
CA ILE A 24 -13.04 -13.64 2.69
C ILE A 24 -12.18 -14.13 1.54
N ARG A 25 -12.82 -14.61 0.47
CA ARG A 25 -12.12 -14.98 -0.76
C ARG A 25 -12.80 -14.35 -1.97
N PHE A 26 -11.99 -13.76 -2.83
CA PHE A 26 -12.42 -13.32 -4.16
C PHE A 26 -11.67 -14.05 -5.26
N THR A 27 -12.36 -14.29 -6.37
CA THR A 27 -11.77 -14.60 -7.66
C THR A 27 -12.29 -13.60 -8.67
N ILE A 28 -11.36 -12.82 -9.22
CA ILE A 28 -11.64 -11.82 -10.24
C ILE A 28 -11.09 -12.39 -11.56
N PRO A 29 -11.85 -12.40 -12.65
CA PRO A 29 -11.35 -12.86 -13.94
C PRO A 29 -10.06 -12.16 -14.32
N PRO A 30 -9.05 -12.88 -14.86
CA PRO A 30 -7.71 -12.31 -15.06
C PRO A 30 -7.61 -11.39 -16.28
N MET A 31 -8.67 -11.29 -17.11
CA MET A 31 -8.60 -10.61 -18.39
C MET A 31 -9.04 -9.15 -18.29
N HIS A 32 -8.12 -8.24 -18.56
CA HIS A 32 -8.35 -6.81 -18.83
C HIS A 32 -9.04 -5.99 -17.72
N ILE A 33 -9.11 -6.51 -16.50
CA ILE A 33 -9.72 -5.82 -15.38
C ILE A 33 -8.62 -5.11 -14.60
N MET A 34 -8.69 -3.80 -14.53
CA MET A 34 -7.85 -3.00 -13.64
C MET A 34 -8.39 -3.10 -12.22
N ARG A 35 -7.78 -3.92 -11.38
CA ARG A 35 -8.19 -4.17 -10.00
C ARG A 35 -8.05 -2.93 -9.10
N ASN A 36 -7.22 -1.96 -9.49
CA ASN A 36 -7.15 -0.66 -8.83
C ASN A 36 -8.41 0.19 -9.05
N ASP A 37 -9.22 -0.13 -10.04
CA ASP A 37 -10.50 0.52 -10.31
C ASP A 37 -11.69 -0.23 -9.69
N LEU A 38 -11.46 -1.35 -9.02
CA LEU A 38 -12.46 -2.06 -8.22
C LEU A 38 -12.27 -1.69 -6.75
N ILE A 39 -13.18 -0.91 -6.21
CA ILE A 39 -13.08 -0.43 -4.83
C ILE A 39 -13.86 -1.35 -3.91
N PHE A 40 -13.13 -1.96 -2.99
CA PHE A 40 -13.67 -2.81 -1.93
C PHE A 40 -13.93 -1.98 -0.68
N ARG A 41 -15.19 -2.04 -0.18
CA ARG A 41 -15.61 -1.38 1.05
C ARG A 41 -16.30 -2.33 2.00
N ILE A 42 -16.13 -2.08 3.28
CA ILE A 42 -16.91 -2.75 4.33
C ILE A 42 -17.47 -1.72 5.30
N TYR A 43 -18.74 -1.90 5.62
CA TYR A 43 -19.48 -1.08 6.58
C TYR A 43 -19.90 -1.95 7.75
N TRP A 44 -19.67 -1.48 8.96
CA TRP A 44 -20.07 -2.18 10.18
C TRP A 44 -21.26 -1.55 10.84
N ASP A 45 -22.13 -2.38 11.42
CA ASP A 45 -23.15 -1.98 12.38
C ASP A 45 -24.15 -0.94 11.85
N GLY A 46 -24.46 -0.98 10.55
CA GLY A 46 -25.40 -0.08 9.91
C GLY A 46 -24.88 1.35 9.69
N ARG A 47 -23.57 1.58 9.82
CA ARG A 47 -22.95 2.88 9.50
C ARG A 47 -23.06 3.18 8.01
N SER A 48 -23.19 4.48 7.67
CA SER A 48 -23.21 4.97 6.29
C SER A 48 -21.81 5.26 5.72
N THR A 49 -20.78 5.30 6.57
CA THR A 49 -19.38 5.51 6.17
C THR A 49 -18.64 4.18 6.25
N PRO A 50 -17.77 3.86 5.27
CA PRO A 50 -17.01 2.63 5.30
C PRO A 50 -15.94 2.65 6.39
N SER A 51 -15.64 1.49 6.95
CA SER A 51 -14.48 1.25 7.81
C SER A 51 -13.35 0.55 7.07
N VAL A 52 -13.62 0.02 5.90
CA VAL A 52 -12.62 -0.50 4.95
C VAL A 52 -12.87 0.17 3.62
N GLU A 53 -11.85 0.79 3.04
CA GLU A 53 -11.88 1.32 1.68
C GLU A 53 -10.51 1.20 1.02
N SER A 54 -10.45 0.43 -0.05
CA SER A 54 -9.20 0.19 -0.78
C SER A 54 -9.49 -0.34 -2.18
N PRO A 55 -8.62 -0.11 -3.16
CA PRO A 55 -8.56 -0.96 -4.35
C PRO A 55 -8.44 -2.42 -3.93
N ILE A 56 -9.24 -3.29 -4.57
CA ILE A 56 -9.35 -4.68 -4.11
C ILE A 56 -8.02 -5.42 -4.15
N ALA A 57 -7.20 -5.23 -5.21
CA ALA A 57 -5.92 -5.89 -5.31
C ALA A 57 -4.94 -5.43 -4.22
N ALA A 58 -4.87 -4.12 -3.97
CA ALA A 58 -3.98 -3.56 -2.95
C ALA A 58 -4.37 -4.03 -1.54
N PHE A 59 -5.69 -4.14 -1.24
CA PHE A 59 -6.16 -4.70 0.02
C PHE A 59 -5.60 -6.11 0.27
N PHE A 60 -5.54 -6.94 -0.78
CA PHE A 60 -5.09 -8.33 -0.66
C PHE A 60 -3.58 -8.52 -0.89
N GLY A 61 -2.82 -7.48 -1.20
CA GLY A 61 -1.36 -7.54 -1.33
C GLY A 61 -0.83 -7.58 -2.76
N ASN A 62 -1.63 -7.15 -3.77
CA ASN A 62 -1.15 -6.92 -5.12
C ASN A 62 -1.22 -5.44 -5.49
N GLY A 63 -0.06 -4.80 -5.67
CA GLY A 63 0.05 -3.42 -6.12
C GLY A 63 0.06 -3.27 -7.65
N TRP A 64 -0.19 -2.06 -8.13
CA TRP A 64 -0.02 -1.61 -9.53
C TRP A 64 -0.80 -2.39 -10.60
N ASP A 65 -1.90 -3.04 -10.24
CA ASP A 65 -2.62 -3.99 -11.11
C ASP A 65 -1.78 -5.19 -11.56
N GLU A 66 -0.65 -5.45 -10.89
CA GLU A 66 0.17 -6.63 -11.14
C GLU A 66 -0.42 -7.87 -10.45
N HIS A 67 -0.08 -9.03 -10.98
CA HIS A 67 -0.52 -10.32 -10.47
C HIS A 67 0.71 -11.13 -10.06
N TYR A 68 0.91 -11.30 -8.76
CA TYR A 68 2.00 -12.09 -8.19
C TYR A 68 1.56 -12.82 -6.92
N GLU A 69 2.29 -13.86 -6.59
CA GLU A 69 2.04 -14.60 -5.35
C GLU A 69 2.39 -13.75 -4.13
N TYR A 70 1.55 -13.89 -3.13
CA TYR A 70 1.70 -13.23 -1.84
C TYR A 70 1.21 -14.16 -0.75
N ALA A 71 2.03 -14.42 0.27
CA ALA A 71 1.72 -15.41 1.29
C ALA A 71 2.12 -14.90 2.67
N THR A 72 1.12 -14.55 3.46
CA THR A 72 1.27 -14.12 4.85
C THR A 72 0.27 -14.82 5.74
N LEU A 73 0.31 -14.58 7.05
CA LEU A 73 -0.69 -15.16 7.97
C LEU A 73 -2.10 -14.62 7.68
N PRO A 74 -2.32 -13.27 7.59
CA PRO A 74 -3.68 -12.75 7.42
C PRO A 74 -4.15 -12.66 5.98
N LEU A 75 -3.26 -12.59 5.01
CA LEU A 75 -3.58 -12.36 3.60
C LEU A 75 -2.79 -13.30 2.70
N ALA A 76 -3.43 -13.76 1.63
CA ALA A 76 -2.76 -14.55 0.62
C ALA A 76 -3.31 -14.26 -0.79
N VAL A 77 -2.43 -14.28 -1.78
CA VAL A 77 -2.77 -14.21 -3.19
C VAL A 77 -2.09 -15.36 -3.92
N GLY A 78 -2.83 -16.13 -4.66
CA GLY A 78 -2.32 -17.29 -5.40
C GLY A 78 -3.33 -17.82 -6.43
N PRO A 79 -2.88 -18.70 -7.33
CA PRO A 79 -1.50 -19.06 -7.64
C PRO A 79 -0.71 -17.92 -8.31
N THR A 80 0.41 -18.23 -8.98
CA THR A 80 1.37 -17.27 -9.59
C THR A 80 0.76 -16.12 -10.40
N ASN A 81 -0.41 -16.34 -10.99
CA ASN A 81 -1.15 -15.30 -11.73
C ASN A 81 -2.05 -14.42 -10.83
N GLY A 82 -1.99 -14.58 -9.50
CA GLY A 82 -2.69 -13.73 -8.54
C GLY A 82 -4.21 -13.72 -8.66
N THR A 83 -4.85 -14.82 -9.05
CA THR A 83 -6.30 -14.87 -9.32
C THR A 83 -7.17 -15.09 -8.09
N GLY A 84 -6.66 -15.76 -7.06
CA GLY A 84 -7.35 -15.95 -5.79
C GLY A 84 -6.87 -14.95 -4.76
N LEU A 85 -7.76 -14.15 -4.22
CA LEU A 85 -7.49 -13.13 -3.19
C LEU A 85 -8.13 -13.60 -1.89
N VAL A 86 -7.34 -13.79 -0.83
CA VAL A 86 -7.81 -14.40 0.42
C VAL A 86 -7.44 -13.54 1.62
N SER A 87 -8.40 -13.38 2.54
CA SER A 87 -8.20 -12.74 3.85
C SER A 87 -8.68 -13.67 4.97
N TYR A 88 -7.86 -13.82 6.00
CA TYR A 88 -8.15 -14.49 7.26
C TYR A 88 -8.22 -13.51 8.44
N PHE A 89 -8.26 -12.22 8.19
CA PHE A 89 -8.55 -11.26 9.26
C PHE A 89 -9.90 -11.55 9.88
N GLN A 90 -9.94 -11.63 11.20
CA GLN A 90 -11.19 -11.74 11.93
C GLN A 90 -11.86 -10.37 12.01
N MET A 91 -13.09 -10.27 11.53
CA MET A 91 -13.81 -9.00 11.44
C MET A 91 -15.12 -9.05 12.23
N PRO A 92 -15.11 -8.64 13.52
CA PRO A 92 -16.31 -8.63 14.35
C PRO A 92 -17.31 -7.55 13.97
N PHE A 93 -18.60 -7.87 14.01
CA PHE A 93 -19.71 -6.92 13.82
C PHE A 93 -20.85 -7.23 14.80
N ALA A 94 -21.52 -6.21 15.33
CA ALA A 94 -22.56 -6.35 16.33
C ALA A 94 -23.99 -6.19 15.79
N ASN A 95 -24.15 -5.43 14.69
CA ASN A 95 -25.45 -5.11 14.11
C ASN A 95 -25.37 -5.05 12.58
N GLY A 96 -24.88 -6.12 11.98
CA GLY A 96 -24.73 -6.28 10.54
C GLY A 96 -23.39 -5.85 10.00
N ALA A 97 -23.06 -6.47 8.85
CA ALA A 97 -21.93 -6.13 8.01
C ALA A 97 -22.40 -5.99 6.57
N ARG A 98 -21.92 -4.98 5.86
CA ARG A 98 -22.17 -4.79 4.43
C ARG A 98 -20.84 -4.72 3.71
N LEU A 99 -20.66 -5.58 2.72
CA LEU A 99 -19.50 -5.62 1.84
C LEU A 99 -19.91 -5.11 0.47
N GLU A 100 -19.09 -4.23 -0.11
CA GLU A 100 -19.35 -3.63 -1.42
C GLU A 100 -18.14 -3.76 -2.34
N ILE A 101 -18.41 -3.91 -3.63
CA ILE A 101 -17.45 -3.70 -4.71
C ILE A 101 -18.07 -2.70 -5.69
N GLU A 102 -17.43 -1.55 -5.83
CA GLU A 102 -17.74 -0.54 -6.83
C GLU A 102 -16.84 -0.72 -8.04
N ASN A 103 -17.42 -0.73 -9.23
CA ASN A 103 -16.68 -0.73 -10.49
C ASN A 103 -16.44 0.70 -10.96
N GLN A 104 -15.26 1.25 -10.68
CA GLN A 104 -14.83 2.56 -11.19
C GLN A 104 -14.09 2.45 -12.53
N SER A 105 -13.96 1.25 -13.11
CA SER A 105 -13.35 1.06 -14.44
C SER A 105 -14.29 1.48 -15.57
N ASP A 106 -13.77 1.48 -16.80
CA ASP A 106 -14.53 1.82 -18.00
C ASP A 106 -15.11 0.58 -18.73
N ILE A 107 -15.01 -0.61 -18.10
CA ILE A 107 -15.46 -1.88 -18.67
C ILE A 107 -16.44 -2.59 -17.74
N ASN A 108 -17.30 -3.43 -18.33
CA ASN A 108 -18.16 -4.31 -17.55
C ASN A 108 -17.35 -5.45 -16.90
N ILE A 109 -17.67 -5.73 -15.65
CA ILE A 109 -17.18 -6.90 -14.95
C ILE A 109 -18.25 -7.97 -15.04
N ASP A 110 -18.03 -8.99 -15.84
CA ASP A 110 -19.03 -10.03 -16.11
C ASP A 110 -19.43 -10.77 -14.84
N CYS A 111 -18.43 -11.12 -14.02
CA CYS A 111 -18.71 -11.76 -12.74
C CYS A 111 -17.50 -11.71 -11.79
N ILE A 112 -17.78 -11.64 -10.49
CA ILE A 112 -16.82 -11.85 -9.41
C ILE A 112 -17.32 -13.03 -8.58
N TYR A 113 -16.46 -14.04 -8.37
CA TYR A 113 -16.76 -15.14 -7.46
C TYR A 113 -16.22 -14.83 -6.08
N PHE A 114 -16.99 -15.11 -5.03
CA PHE A 114 -16.57 -14.84 -3.68
C PHE A 114 -17.13 -15.83 -2.66
N TYR A 115 -16.43 -15.94 -1.54
CA TYR A 115 -16.88 -16.53 -0.30
C TYR A 115 -16.69 -15.51 0.82
N VAL A 116 -17.66 -15.47 1.74
CA VAL A 116 -17.56 -14.75 3.01
C VAL A 116 -18.05 -15.73 4.08
N ASP A 117 -17.12 -16.28 4.83
CA ASP A 117 -17.43 -17.24 5.89
C ASP A 117 -17.41 -16.52 7.24
N TYR A 118 -18.47 -16.69 8.01
CA TYR A 118 -18.62 -16.03 9.29
C TYR A 118 -19.31 -16.93 10.31
N VAL A 119 -19.08 -16.64 11.57
CA VAL A 119 -19.76 -17.29 12.70
C VAL A 119 -20.79 -16.31 13.27
N GLU A 120 -22.05 -16.74 13.29
CA GLU A 120 -23.11 -16.01 13.98
C GLU A 120 -22.90 -16.08 15.50
N MET A 121 -23.09 -14.95 16.17
CA MET A 121 -22.94 -14.86 17.62
C MET A 121 -24.12 -14.12 18.22
N ARG A 122 -24.63 -14.61 19.34
CA ARG A 122 -25.69 -13.88 20.07
C ARG A 122 -25.16 -12.56 20.65
N LYS A 123 -23.88 -12.52 20.98
CA LYS A 123 -23.18 -11.35 21.50
C LYS A 123 -21.69 -11.52 21.23
N LEU A 124 -21.05 -10.45 20.79
CA LEU A 124 -19.61 -10.42 20.64
C LEU A 124 -18.89 -10.56 21.99
N PRO A 125 -17.67 -11.14 22.01
CA PRO A 125 -16.78 -11.06 23.17
C PRO A 125 -16.57 -9.61 23.60
N VAL A 126 -16.42 -9.39 24.90
CA VAL A 126 -16.13 -8.05 25.44
C VAL A 126 -14.80 -7.56 24.90
N GLY A 127 -14.79 -6.31 24.44
CA GLY A 127 -13.59 -5.70 23.85
C GLY A 127 -13.37 -6.00 22.37
N SER A 128 -14.30 -6.69 21.69
CA SER A 128 -14.23 -6.89 20.25
C SER A 128 -14.26 -5.55 19.50
N GLY A 129 -13.15 -5.22 18.83
CA GLY A 129 -13.05 -4.05 17.96
C GLY A 129 -13.70 -4.26 16.61
N ARG A 130 -13.72 -3.20 15.81
CA ARG A 130 -14.09 -3.23 14.39
C ARG A 130 -12.84 -3.18 13.55
N PHE A 131 -12.78 -4.02 12.54
CA PHE A 131 -11.69 -4.05 11.59
C PHE A 131 -11.77 -2.85 10.65
N HIS A 132 -10.62 -2.25 10.35
CA HIS A 132 -10.48 -1.12 9.44
C HIS A 132 -9.35 -1.37 8.47
N ALA A 133 -9.48 -0.82 7.27
CA ALA A 133 -8.37 -0.72 6.32
C ALA A 133 -8.50 0.54 5.47
N TRP A 134 -7.38 1.19 5.24
CA TRP A 134 -7.32 2.42 4.45
C TRP A 134 -6.16 2.38 3.47
N TYR A 135 -6.45 2.77 2.23
CA TYR A 135 -5.48 2.91 1.16
C TYR A 135 -5.08 4.36 0.99
N ASN A 136 -3.78 4.63 0.95
CA ASN A 136 -3.24 5.92 0.54
C ASN A 136 -2.28 5.77 -0.65
N HIS A 137 -2.14 6.84 -1.42
CA HIS A 137 -1.23 6.91 -2.57
C HIS A 137 -0.74 8.34 -2.75
N GLU A 138 0.58 8.50 -2.92
CA GLU A 138 1.23 9.78 -3.08
C GLU A 138 2.45 9.67 -3.99
N LEU A 139 2.60 10.62 -4.90
CA LEU A 139 3.87 10.90 -5.55
C LEU A 139 4.59 11.93 -4.68
N THR A 140 5.58 11.50 -3.93
CA THR A 140 6.32 12.36 -3.00
C THR A 140 7.21 13.35 -3.76
N GLU A 141 7.53 14.47 -3.13
CA GLU A 141 8.45 15.46 -3.68
C GLU A 141 9.71 15.53 -2.82
N ALA A 142 10.87 15.28 -3.44
CA ALA A 142 12.16 15.45 -2.77
C ALA A 142 12.32 16.88 -2.25
N LEU A 143 12.89 17.03 -1.05
CA LEU A 143 13.24 18.36 -0.53
C LEU A 143 14.24 19.06 -1.48
N PRO A 144 14.33 20.43 -1.41
CA PRO A 144 15.13 21.21 -2.37
C PRO A 144 16.61 20.87 -2.44
N GLU A 145 17.18 20.30 -1.41
CA GLU A 145 18.56 19.80 -1.37
C GLU A 145 18.77 18.54 -2.20
N GLY A 146 17.68 17.90 -2.57
CA GLY A 146 17.50 17.03 -3.70
C GLY A 146 18.10 15.63 -3.65
N GLU A 147 17.75 14.94 -4.72
CA GLU A 147 18.20 13.59 -5.04
C GLU A 147 19.69 13.61 -5.43
N THR A 148 20.58 13.37 -4.49
CA THR A 148 22.00 13.23 -4.75
C THR A 148 22.48 11.85 -4.35
N GLU A 149 23.53 11.35 -5.01
CA GLU A 149 24.19 10.09 -4.63
C GLU A 149 24.69 10.12 -3.16
N TRP A 150 24.96 11.29 -2.64
CA TRP A 150 25.37 11.53 -1.26
C TRP A 150 24.17 11.64 -0.29
N GLY A 151 22.96 11.75 -0.81
CA GLY A 151 21.74 11.82 -0.02
C GLY A 151 21.40 10.53 0.71
N LEU A 152 22.02 9.38 0.35
CA LEU A 152 21.86 8.13 1.10
C LEU A 152 22.38 8.24 2.53
N VAL A 153 23.39 9.03 2.74
CA VAL A 153 24.07 9.24 4.04
C VAL A 153 24.40 10.72 4.26
N GLY A 154 23.53 11.59 3.73
CA GLY A 154 23.71 13.04 3.85
C GLY A 154 23.75 13.54 5.30
N PRO A 155 23.97 14.84 5.51
CA PRO A 155 23.98 15.39 6.85
C PRO A 155 22.68 15.03 7.57
N MET A 156 22.79 14.51 8.78
CA MET A 156 21.66 14.16 9.64
C MET A 156 20.72 15.37 9.75
N GLY A 157 19.56 15.26 9.13
CA GLY A 157 18.50 16.25 9.25
C GLY A 157 17.82 16.15 10.63
N ASN A 158 17.13 17.21 11.03
CA ASN A 158 16.28 17.19 12.23
C ASN A 158 14.81 17.02 11.85
N ASN A 159 14.49 16.00 11.07
CA ASN A 159 13.09 15.66 10.83
C ASN A 159 12.55 14.98 12.09
N VAL A 160 11.84 15.75 12.90
CA VAL A 160 11.33 15.29 14.21
C VAL A 160 9.81 15.23 14.30
N ASP A 161 9.12 15.86 13.36
CA ASP A 161 7.66 15.96 13.34
C ASP A 161 7.00 15.17 12.19
N GLY A 162 7.80 14.67 11.24
CA GLY A 162 7.34 13.92 10.09
C GLY A 162 6.42 14.72 9.15
N ALA A 163 6.58 16.08 9.08
CA ALA A 163 5.66 16.95 8.37
C ALA A 163 5.59 16.68 6.86
N ASN A 164 6.73 16.33 6.27
CA ASN A 164 6.84 16.05 4.82
C ASN A 164 6.95 14.54 4.51
N ASN A 165 6.77 13.69 5.50
CA ASN A 165 6.82 12.25 5.32
C ASN A 165 5.58 11.74 4.57
N TYR A 166 5.73 10.62 3.88
CA TYR A 166 4.59 9.87 3.39
C TYR A 166 3.69 9.43 4.55
N LEU A 167 2.39 9.77 4.47
CA LEU A 167 1.41 9.43 5.49
C LEU A 167 0.82 8.05 5.20
N PHE A 168 1.14 7.04 6.02
CA PHE A 168 0.52 5.72 5.86
C PHE A 168 -0.66 5.50 6.80
N ALA A 169 -0.78 6.22 7.92
CA ALA A 169 -1.90 6.09 8.85
C ALA A 169 -2.28 7.42 9.50
N ASP A 170 -3.57 7.76 9.52
CA ASP A 170 -4.17 8.83 10.33
C ASP A 170 -5.47 8.31 10.96
N ILE A 171 -5.34 7.72 12.13
CA ILE A 171 -6.40 6.99 12.83
C ILE A 171 -6.88 7.81 14.03
N LYS A 172 -8.20 7.97 14.16
CA LYS A 172 -8.84 8.64 15.30
C LYS A 172 -9.71 7.62 16.05
N GLY A 173 -9.53 7.54 17.35
CA GLY A 173 -10.26 6.61 18.23
C GLY A 173 -9.31 5.76 19.05
N LYS A 174 -9.85 4.75 19.73
CA LYS A 174 -9.09 3.78 20.55
C LYS A 174 -8.98 2.45 19.82
N GLY A 175 -7.77 1.88 19.77
CA GLY A 175 -7.57 0.62 19.07
C GLY A 175 -6.15 0.12 19.05
N HIS A 176 -5.84 -0.68 18.03
CA HIS A 176 -4.49 -1.18 17.78
C HIS A 176 -4.24 -1.39 16.29
N PHE A 177 -3.08 -0.95 15.85
CA PHE A 177 -2.58 -1.13 14.49
C PHE A 177 -1.99 -2.54 14.35
N VAL A 178 -2.32 -3.22 13.23
CA VAL A 178 -1.94 -4.63 13.04
C VAL A 178 -1.22 -4.91 11.74
N GLY A 179 -1.06 -3.95 10.84
CA GLY A 179 -0.29 -4.24 9.63
C GLY A 179 -0.30 -3.18 8.55
N ILE A 180 0.60 -3.37 7.62
CA ILE A 180 0.76 -2.54 6.44
C ILE A 180 1.29 -3.36 5.26
N ASN A 181 0.68 -3.17 4.09
CA ASN A 181 1.27 -3.42 2.79
C ASN A 181 1.78 -2.10 2.24
N TYR A 182 3.04 -2.04 1.83
CA TYR A 182 3.71 -0.83 1.40
C TYR A 182 4.33 -1.05 0.02
N TYR A 183 3.96 -0.22 -0.92
CA TYR A 183 4.30 -0.34 -2.34
C TYR A 183 5.10 0.87 -2.77
N VAL A 184 6.33 0.65 -3.20
CA VAL A 184 7.24 1.71 -3.67
C VAL A 184 7.55 1.51 -5.14
N HIS A 185 7.33 2.54 -5.96
CA HIS A 185 7.84 2.61 -7.31
C HIS A 185 8.92 3.69 -7.37
N SER A 186 10.18 3.25 -7.39
CA SER A 186 11.34 4.14 -7.46
C SER A 186 11.72 4.44 -8.91
N PRO A 187 11.85 5.72 -9.31
CA PRO A 187 12.35 6.11 -10.62
C PRO A 187 13.87 6.07 -10.72
N SER A 188 14.57 5.72 -9.63
CA SER A 188 16.04 5.74 -9.51
C SER A 188 16.60 4.36 -9.19
N THR A 189 17.85 4.13 -9.57
CA THR A 189 18.62 2.94 -9.21
C THR A 189 19.14 3.00 -7.77
N MET A 190 19.04 4.14 -7.11
CA MET A 190 19.47 4.33 -5.73
C MET A 190 18.56 3.58 -4.76
N TRP A 191 19.12 3.19 -3.64
CA TRP A 191 18.34 2.64 -2.53
C TRP A 191 17.38 3.72 -1.97
N TYR A 192 16.11 3.35 -1.83
CA TYR A 192 15.05 4.28 -1.42
C TYR A 192 14.74 4.25 0.09
N GLY A 193 15.27 3.26 0.81
CA GLY A 193 14.76 2.86 2.12
C GLY A 193 15.55 3.38 3.32
N GLU A 194 16.32 4.48 3.17
CA GLU A 194 16.98 5.13 4.33
C GLU A 194 16.03 6.02 5.14
N GLY A 195 14.74 6.05 4.77
CA GLY A 195 13.75 6.90 5.42
C GLY A 195 13.21 6.30 6.71
N ASP A 196 13.24 7.08 7.80
CA ASP A 196 12.79 6.70 9.12
C ASP A 196 11.26 6.60 9.20
N ASP A 197 10.76 5.55 9.86
CA ASP A 197 9.37 5.50 10.27
C ASP A 197 9.15 6.32 11.56
N MET A 198 8.02 7.02 11.62
CA MET A 198 7.62 7.83 12.76
C MET A 198 6.16 7.55 13.11
N ILE A 199 5.93 7.00 14.31
CA ILE A 199 4.59 6.71 14.80
C ILE A 199 4.32 7.59 16.03
N PHE A 200 3.31 8.46 15.90
CA PHE A 200 2.84 9.36 16.92
C PHE A 200 1.55 8.80 17.53
N ILE A 201 1.59 8.56 18.84
CA ILE A 201 0.47 7.95 19.57
C ILE A 201 -0.22 9.04 20.40
N ASP A 202 -1.57 9.03 20.36
CA ASP A 202 -2.44 9.86 21.23
C ASP A 202 -2.21 11.37 21.16
N GLY A 203 -1.66 11.86 20.05
CA GLY A 203 -1.41 13.27 19.81
C GLY A 203 -0.09 13.78 20.37
N GLU A 204 0.85 12.89 20.64
CA GLU A 204 2.21 13.30 21.04
C GLU A 204 2.88 14.14 19.95
N GLU A 205 3.66 15.15 20.38
CA GLU A 205 4.40 16.05 19.48
C GLU A 205 5.64 15.38 18.88
N LYS A 206 6.21 14.41 19.59
CA LYS A 206 7.35 13.61 19.15
C LYS A 206 6.88 12.19 18.87
N ALA A 207 7.48 11.54 17.89
CA ALA A 207 7.18 10.16 17.60
C ALA A 207 7.43 9.27 18.82
N SER A 208 6.41 8.51 19.23
CA SER A 208 6.51 7.51 20.30
C SER A 208 7.39 6.33 19.85
N LEU A 209 7.33 5.99 18.56
CA LEU A 209 8.22 5.03 17.91
C LEU A 209 8.92 5.76 16.77
N LEU A 210 10.24 5.70 16.76
CA LEU A 210 11.11 6.29 15.75
C LEU A 210 12.05 5.19 15.27
N GLY A 211 11.98 4.90 13.97
CA GLY A 211 12.85 3.91 13.32
C GLY A 211 14.16 4.51 12.84
N THR A 212 14.86 3.73 12.03
CA THR A 212 16.19 4.04 11.49
C THR A 212 16.29 3.75 9.99
N GLY A 213 15.19 3.37 9.37
CA GLY A 213 15.11 3.07 7.94
C GLY A 213 13.88 2.26 7.59
N THR A 214 13.45 2.38 6.34
CA THR A 214 12.30 1.64 5.80
C THR A 214 12.50 0.14 5.93
N GLU A 215 13.68 -0.39 5.61
CA GLU A 215 13.96 -1.82 5.74
C GLU A 215 13.88 -2.31 7.19
N ASP A 216 14.29 -1.48 8.15
CA ASP A 216 14.26 -1.82 9.58
C ASP A 216 12.81 -1.87 10.08
N PHE A 217 11.99 -0.90 9.67
CA PHE A 217 10.55 -0.91 9.96
C PHE A 217 9.88 -2.20 9.47
N PHE A 218 10.29 -2.72 8.32
CA PHE A 218 9.79 -3.96 7.75
C PHE A 218 10.56 -5.22 8.18
N ASN A 219 11.33 -5.17 9.29
CA ASN A 219 12.08 -6.29 9.89
C ASN A 219 13.15 -6.89 8.97
N THR A 220 13.74 -6.09 8.12
CA THR A 220 14.83 -6.49 7.24
C THR A 220 16.07 -5.61 7.48
N SER A 221 17.09 -5.73 6.66
CA SER A 221 18.31 -4.96 6.82
C SER A 221 19.15 -4.97 5.54
N TRP A 222 19.99 -3.95 5.39
CA TRP A 222 21.01 -3.88 4.33
C TRP A 222 20.42 -3.95 2.91
N CYS A 223 19.42 -3.09 2.64
CA CYS A 223 18.89 -2.87 1.31
C CYS A 223 18.48 -4.16 0.58
N PRO A 224 17.49 -4.93 1.06
CA PRO A 224 17.18 -6.25 0.54
C PRO A 224 16.66 -6.21 -0.91
N LYS A 225 17.10 -7.18 -1.72
CA LYS A 225 16.76 -7.34 -3.14
C LYS A 225 16.16 -8.69 -3.50
N THR A 226 15.84 -9.53 -2.53
CA THR A 226 15.36 -10.89 -2.78
C THR A 226 13.92 -11.05 -2.34
N LEU A 227 13.16 -11.80 -3.14
CA LEU A 227 11.81 -12.21 -2.77
C LEU A 227 11.86 -13.15 -1.56
N PHE A 228 11.04 -12.86 -0.55
CA PHE A 228 10.74 -13.81 0.51
C PHE A 228 9.42 -13.47 1.17
N ASN A 229 8.72 -14.50 1.64
CA ASN A 229 7.47 -14.37 2.36
C ASN A 229 7.59 -15.08 3.71
N HIS A 230 7.57 -14.30 4.78
CA HIS A 230 7.38 -14.77 6.15
C HIS A 230 5.93 -14.49 6.57
N PRO A 231 5.33 -15.26 7.48
CA PRO A 231 3.94 -15.03 7.93
C PRO A 231 3.64 -13.60 8.36
N TYR A 232 4.62 -12.87 8.88
CA TYR A 232 4.43 -11.52 9.44
C TYR A 232 5.12 -10.40 8.66
N TYR A 233 6.13 -10.68 7.82
CA TYR A 233 6.85 -9.66 7.07
C TYR A 233 7.52 -10.25 5.82
N GLY A 234 7.90 -9.41 4.91
CA GLY A 234 8.63 -9.87 3.72
C GLY A 234 8.61 -8.90 2.57
N TYR A 235 9.25 -9.34 1.49
CA TYR A 235 9.29 -8.68 0.19
C TYR A 235 8.58 -9.58 -0.82
N ALA A 236 7.34 -9.24 -1.13
CA ALA A 236 6.50 -10.05 -2.03
C ALA A 236 6.75 -9.75 -3.52
N ARG A 237 7.32 -8.60 -3.81
CA ARG A 237 7.71 -8.20 -5.17
C ARG A 237 8.95 -7.33 -5.09
N VAL A 238 9.95 -7.61 -5.89
CA VAL A 238 11.15 -6.79 -6.05
C VAL A 238 11.50 -6.66 -7.52
N ASN A 239 12.18 -5.58 -7.88
CA ASN A 239 12.79 -5.42 -9.19
C ASN A 239 14.31 -5.61 -9.05
N ASN A 240 14.86 -6.55 -9.80
CA ASN A 240 16.28 -6.96 -9.70
C ASN A 240 17.11 -6.53 -10.91
N ASP A 241 16.53 -5.82 -11.87
CA ASP A 241 17.20 -5.53 -13.14
C ASP A 241 18.34 -4.54 -12.97
N ASN A 242 18.11 -3.43 -12.24
CA ASN A 242 19.13 -2.40 -12.05
C ASN A 242 18.94 -1.66 -10.72
N GLY A 243 19.72 -2.00 -9.73
CA GLY A 243 19.62 -1.40 -8.40
C GLY A 243 18.22 -1.56 -7.81
N TRP A 244 17.60 -0.47 -7.42
CA TRP A 244 16.22 -0.40 -6.88
C TRP A 244 15.26 0.33 -7.82
N LEU A 245 15.66 0.54 -9.08
CA LEU A 245 14.77 1.07 -10.10
C LEU A 245 13.54 0.16 -10.25
N GLY A 246 12.35 0.74 -10.20
CA GLY A 246 11.09 0.02 -10.39
C GLY A 246 10.34 -0.27 -9.11
N ARG A 247 9.59 -1.36 -9.07
CA ARG A 247 8.56 -1.63 -8.07
C ARG A 247 9.01 -2.59 -6.99
N THR A 248 8.74 -2.24 -5.74
CA THR A 248 8.98 -3.09 -4.56
C THR A 248 7.72 -3.10 -3.70
N HIS A 249 7.24 -4.30 -3.36
CA HIS A 249 6.19 -4.50 -2.37
C HIS A 249 6.79 -5.14 -1.12
N VAL A 250 6.73 -4.44 -0.03
CA VAL A 250 7.17 -4.88 1.30
C VAL A 250 5.99 -4.82 2.27
N TYR A 251 5.95 -5.72 3.24
CA TYR A 251 4.86 -5.79 4.20
C TYR A 251 5.31 -6.18 5.60
N ARG A 252 4.53 -5.73 6.59
CA ARG A 252 4.66 -6.17 7.99
C ARG A 252 3.29 -6.24 8.65
N PHE A 253 3.05 -7.33 9.38
CA PHE A 253 1.88 -7.54 10.21
C PHE A 253 2.27 -7.65 11.68
N PHE A 254 1.76 -6.74 12.48
CA PHE A 254 1.99 -6.61 13.91
C PHE A 254 0.98 -7.47 14.69
N VAL A 255 0.94 -8.79 14.39
CA VAL A 255 -0.03 -9.71 15.02
C VAL A 255 0.42 -10.08 16.42
N ALA A 256 1.72 -10.30 16.60
CA ALA A 256 2.31 -10.65 17.91
C ALA A 256 2.68 -9.40 18.72
N ASP A 257 2.88 -8.26 18.08
CA ASP A 257 3.37 -7.00 18.62
C ASP A 257 2.50 -5.78 18.21
N PRO A 258 1.16 -5.82 18.38
CA PRO A 258 0.29 -4.72 17.92
C PRO A 258 0.63 -3.39 18.60
N ILE A 259 0.46 -2.30 17.84
CA ILE A 259 0.71 -0.95 18.35
C ILE A 259 -0.60 -0.37 18.86
N TYR A 260 -0.72 -0.20 20.18
CA TYR A 260 -1.92 0.27 20.84
C TYR A 260 -1.99 1.78 20.91
N PHE A 261 -3.21 2.32 20.82
CA PHE A 261 -3.51 3.75 21.01
C PHE A 261 -4.88 3.92 21.69
N GLU A 262 -5.01 4.99 22.48
CA GLU A 262 -6.24 5.31 23.24
C GLU A 262 -7.06 6.42 22.57
N LYS A 263 -6.44 7.30 21.77
CA LYS A 263 -7.10 8.44 21.12
C LYS A 263 -6.81 8.54 19.63
N SER A 264 -5.59 8.27 19.22
CA SER A 264 -5.16 8.40 17.82
C SER A 264 -3.84 7.72 17.56
N LEU A 265 -3.61 7.38 16.27
CA LEU A 265 -2.30 6.99 15.76
C LEU A 265 -2.07 7.71 14.44
N ARG A 266 -0.96 8.45 14.32
CA ARG A 266 -0.45 8.99 13.06
C ARG A 266 0.84 8.26 12.74
N GLY A 267 0.87 7.55 11.60
CA GLY A 267 2.02 6.81 11.11
C GLY A 267 2.53 7.44 9.82
N THR A 268 3.82 7.75 9.80
CA THR A 268 4.51 8.34 8.64
C THR A 268 5.83 7.65 8.41
N ILE A 269 6.34 7.75 7.18
CA ILE A 269 7.65 7.25 6.81
C ILE A 269 8.33 8.24 5.85
N GLU A 270 9.59 8.51 6.03
CA GLU A 270 10.37 9.33 5.11
C GLU A 270 10.50 8.65 3.74
N HIS A 271 10.60 9.45 2.71
CA HIS A 271 10.86 8.97 1.34
C HIS A 271 12.31 9.22 0.95
N GLY A 272 13.18 8.26 1.29
CA GLY A 272 14.62 8.41 1.35
C GLY A 272 15.07 9.12 2.63
N HIS A 273 16.36 9.21 2.85
CA HIS A 273 16.90 9.86 4.03
C HIS A 273 16.47 11.33 4.10
N ASN A 274 15.78 11.69 5.17
CA ASN A 274 15.31 13.06 5.40
C ASN A 274 14.46 13.61 4.23
N ASN A 275 13.61 12.78 3.62
CA ASN A 275 12.72 13.11 2.51
C ASN A 275 13.44 13.62 1.24
N ASN A 276 14.57 13.04 0.90
CA ASN A 276 15.37 13.47 -0.24
C ASN A 276 15.05 12.80 -1.58
N LEU A 277 14.06 11.89 -1.64
CA LEU A 277 13.72 11.18 -2.86
C LEU A 277 12.28 11.46 -3.32
N THR A 278 12.10 11.53 -4.63
CA THR A 278 10.80 11.49 -5.29
C THR A 278 10.43 10.04 -5.56
N LEU A 279 9.41 9.53 -4.87
CA LEU A 279 8.93 8.17 -4.96
C LEU A 279 7.43 8.13 -5.21
N ASP A 280 6.97 7.18 -6.01
CA ASP A 280 5.54 6.87 -6.12
C ASP A 280 5.21 5.79 -5.09
N ILE A 281 4.55 6.19 -4.00
CA ILE A 281 4.29 5.34 -2.85
C ILE A 281 2.79 5.13 -2.68
N SER A 282 2.40 3.88 -2.45
CA SER A 282 1.06 3.57 -1.95
C SER A 282 1.11 2.57 -0.81
N SER A 283 0.06 2.54 0.01
CA SER A 283 -0.03 1.59 1.11
C SER A 283 -1.48 1.22 1.44
N VAL A 284 -1.65 0.06 2.05
CA VAL A 284 -2.87 -0.31 2.76
C VAL A 284 -2.50 -0.63 4.19
N VAL A 285 -3.12 0.06 5.12
CA VAL A 285 -2.94 -0.20 6.55
C VAL A 285 -4.16 -0.87 7.15
N TYR A 286 -3.93 -1.67 8.17
CA TYR A 286 -4.93 -2.49 8.83
C TYR A 286 -4.89 -2.25 10.33
N TRP A 287 -6.07 -2.06 10.94
CA TRP A 287 -6.18 -1.89 12.38
C TRP A 287 -7.54 -2.30 12.92
N TYR A 288 -7.62 -2.42 14.22
CA TYR A 288 -8.88 -2.58 14.95
C TYR A 288 -9.08 -1.39 15.87
N GLN A 289 -10.32 -0.93 15.97
CA GLN A 289 -10.69 0.07 16.98
C GLN A 289 -12.03 -0.27 17.63
N SER A 290 -12.28 0.31 18.79
CA SER A 290 -13.45 -0.03 19.64
C SER A 290 -14.78 0.17 18.94
N GLU A 291 -14.86 1.12 18.01
CA GLU A 291 -16.05 1.44 17.23
C GLU A 291 -15.72 1.59 15.75
N ALA A 292 -16.73 1.50 14.90
CA ALA A 292 -16.58 1.83 13.49
C ALA A 292 -16.24 3.33 13.35
N GLY A 293 -15.03 3.62 12.89
CA GLY A 293 -14.49 4.97 12.72
C GLY A 293 -14.72 5.50 11.32
N VAL A 294 -14.32 6.77 11.14
CA VAL A 294 -14.30 7.44 9.84
C VAL A 294 -12.87 7.35 9.29
N LEU A 295 -12.75 6.88 8.05
CA LEU A 295 -11.47 6.83 7.36
C LEU A 295 -11.03 8.23 6.90
N PRO A 296 -9.73 8.48 6.74
CA PRO A 296 -9.26 9.62 5.97
C PRO A 296 -9.80 9.57 4.53
N PRO A 297 -9.80 10.69 3.79
CA PRO A 297 -10.20 10.69 2.39
C PRO A 297 -9.41 9.66 1.57
N ALA A 298 -10.11 8.94 0.70
CA ALA A 298 -9.47 8.01 -0.24
C ALA A 298 -8.90 8.78 -1.44
N PRO A 299 -7.77 8.37 -2.01
CA PRO A 299 -7.25 8.89 -3.26
C PRO A 299 -8.25 8.74 -4.41
N THR A 300 -8.29 9.71 -5.32
CA THR A 300 -9.15 9.66 -6.50
C THR A 300 -8.73 8.54 -7.46
N LYS A 301 -9.59 8.21 -8.44
CA LYS A 301 -9.25 7.24 -9.49
C LYS A 301 -7.95 7.62 -10.21
N GLU A 302 -7.74 8.91 -10.51
CA GLU A 302 -6.54 9.40 -11.20
C GLU A 302 -5.29 9.30 -10.30
N ASP A 303 -5.40 9.61 -9.02
CA ASP A 303 -4.28 9.48 -8.07
C ASP A 303 -3.82 8.03 -7.94
N ARG A 304 -4.76 7.07 -8.02
CA ARG A 304 -4.45 5.64 -7.93
C ARG A 304 -3.84 5.03 -9.19
N ARG A 305 -3.74 5.77 -10.30
CA ARG A 305 -3.20 5.25 -11.56
C ARG A 305 -1.73 4.84 -11.39
N PRO A 306 -1.37 3.57 -11.67
CA PRO A 306 0.01 3.14 -11.66
C PRO A 306 0.83 4.00 -12.62
N LYS A 307 1.94 4.53 -12.15
CA LYS A 307 2.89 5.22 -13.03
C LYS A 307 3.53 4.21 -14.00
N ALA A 308 3.95 4.71 -15.15
CA ALA A 308 4.61 3.88 -16.15
C ALA A 308 5.85 3.19 -15.56
N PHE A 309 6.00 1.90 -15.84
CA PHE A 309 7.20 1.17 -15.42
C PHE A 309 8.41 1.68 -16.21
N ILE A 310 9.41 2.19 -15.50
CA ILE A 310 10.65 2.71 -16.09
C ILE A 310 11.66 1.57 -16.19
N ARG A 311 12.25 1.39 -17.38
CA ARG A 311 13.30 0.43 -17.67
C ARG A 311 14.61 1.15 -18.01
N ASP A 312 15.73 0.47 -17.92
CA ASP A 312 17.04 1.01 -18.29
C ASP A 312 17.04 1.57 -19.71
N GLN A 313 16.39 0.87 -20.64
CA GLN A 313 16.27 1.32 -22.03
C GLN A 313 15.53 2.67 -22.15
N ASP A 314 14.56 2.92 -21.29
CA ASP A 314 13.82 4.18 -21.28
C ASP A 314 14.72 5.34 -20.84
N ILE A 315 15.54 5.11 -19.80
CA ILE A 315 16.54 6.10 -19.33
C ILE A 315 17.54 6.41 -20.45
N HIS A 316 18.08 5.38 -21.10
CA HIS A 316 19.01 5.55 -22.20
C HIS A 316 18.38 6.27 -23.40
N ARG A 317 17.13 5.94 -23.74
CA ARG A 317 16.39 6.60 -24.80
C ARG A 317 16.14 8.06 -24.48
N TRP A 318 15.66 8.40 -23.30
CA TRP A 318 15.41 9.78 -22.87
C TRP A 318 16.71 10.60 -22.84
N ARG A 319 17.80 10.03 -22.33
CA ARG A 319 19.11 10.65 -22.33
C ARG A 319 19.59 10.94 -23.77
N HIS A 320 19.36 10.03 -24.70
CA HIS A 320 19.69 10.20 -26.11
C HIS A 320 18.84 11.30 -26.77
N GLU A 321 17.53 11.30 -26.55
CA GLU A 321 16.64 12.34 -27.05
C GLU A 321 16.96 13.73 -26.47
N TRP A 322 17.25 13.79 -25.18
CA TRP A 322 17.71 15.03 -24.53
C TRP A 322 18.99 15.59 -25.20
N ARG A 323 19.97 14.72 -25.46
CA ARG A 323 21.20 15.10 -26.15
C ARG A 323 20.96 15.64 -27.58
N LYS A 324 20.08 14.98 -28.33
CA LYS A 324 19.68 15.45 -29.66
C LYS A 324 19.10 16.86 -29.60
N ASN A 325 18.25 17.13 -28.65
CA ASN A 325 17.59 18.42 -28.48
C ASN A 325 18.55 19.55 -28.07
N LEU A 326 19.69 19.21 -27.49
CA LEU A 326 20.75 20.17 -27.15
C LEU A 326 21.64 20.56 -28.35
N GLY A 327 21.39 20.06 -29.54
CA GLY A 327 22.19 20.36 -30.77
C GLY A 327 23.62 19.82 -30.66
N ASN A 328 24.54 20.58 -30.09
CA ASN A 328 25.94 20.14 -29.87
C ASN A 328 26.11 19.24 -28.62
N GLY A 329 25.03 18.71 -28.07
CA GLY A 329 25.04 17.91 -26.83
C GLY A 329 25.98 16.72 -26.84
N ALA A 330 26.23 16.13 -28.01
CA ALA A 330 27.19 15.04 -28.14
C ALA A 330 28.63 15.47 -27.74
N LYS A 331 28.96 16.72 -27.84
CA LYS A 331 30.30 17.26 -27.47
C LYS A 331 30.45 17.43 -25.94
N LEU A 332 29.37 17.46 -25.22
CA LEU A 332 29.42 17.63 -23.76
C LEU A 332 29.90 16.39 -23.00
N TRP A 333 29.87 15.22 -23.66
CA TRP A 333 30.17 13.93 -23.05
C TRP A 333 31.48 13.29 -23.56
N GLY A 334 32.34 14.08 -24.22
CA GLY A 334 33.69 13.65 -24.61
C GLY A 334 33.73 12.42 -25.52
N ASN A 335 34.07 11.28 -24.97
CA ASN A 335 34.34 10.06 -25.75
C ASN A 335 33.09 9.42 -26.41
N GLU A 336 31.90 9.82 -26.07
CA GLU A 336 30.67 9.22 -26.64
C GLU A 336 30.45 9.64 -28.12
N THR A 337 31.10 10.68 -28.57
CA THR A 337 31.07 11.09 -30.00
C THR A 337 31.92 10.20 -30.89
N GLN A 338 32.77 9.35 -30.31
CA GLN A 338 33.68 8.47 -31.05
C GLN A 338 33.09 7.09 -31.33
N VAL A 339 31.99 6.74 -30.66
CA VAL A 339 31.38 5.41 -30.74
C VAL A 339 30.16 5.38 -31.66
N GLY A 340 29.72 6.52 -32.15
CA GLY A 340 28.53 6.69 -33.00
C GLY A 340 28.83 7.11 -34.44
N GLY A 341 30.01 6.75 -34.96
CA GLY A 341 30.38 6.92 -36.35
C GLY A 341 30.03 5.70 -37.19
#